data_81bfb211b50f2fdf754bbd2d69075118
#
_entry.id   81bfb211b50f2fdf754bbd2d69075118
#
_cell.length_a   1.000
_cell.length_b   1.000
_cell.length_c   1.000
_cell.angle_alpha   90.00
_cell.angle_beta   90.00
_cell.angle_gamma   90.00
#
_symmetry.space_group_name_H-M   'P 1'
#
loop_
_entity.id
_entity.type
_entity.pdbx_description
1 polymer ?
#
loop_
_entity_poly.entity_id
_entity_poly.type
_entity_poly.pdbx_seq_one_letter_code
_entity_poly.pdbx_strand_id
1 'polypeptide(L)'
;LGHPDLHWFMPVPRPKAAEADRQVAEIEETIGAVLAERRGMPLYVAPGGMAGHFVATARLLQRRAALTPVEGPKKVLILGEAERLVPQEANPEAANALLKLLEEPPADTVLCLTASDPELVLPTIRSRTVTVRVGRLPDREVEEFLAGALKPAPTAAVLAARVRQAAGCIGAAIGADAADAKARQWAVDVLNAVLMGATARAEQTLRQAPWSARGDFTAMLDALADSLHEATRSALGESPVAAGPVQGLNRRPPAALLQATERVLEARAVAQGNVNPQLLLASLGDALARTL
;
A
#
# COMPACT_ATOMS: atom_id res chain seq x y z
N LEU A 1 16.44 6.16 12.70
CA LEU A 1 15.68 5.14 13.44
C LEU A 1 16.42 4.60 14.68
N GLY A 2 17.35 5.35 15.26
CA GLY A 2 18.12 4.94 16.43
C GLY A 2 18.00 5.88 17.64
N HIS A 3 17.18 6.93 17.56
CA HIS A 3 16.98 7.86 18.67
C HIS A 3 16.05 7.23 19.72
N PRO A 4 16.37 7.25 21.01
CA PRO A 4 15.58 6.64 22.06
C PRO A 4 14.18 7.24 22.21
N ASP A 5 14.01 8.52 21.86
CA ASP A 5 12.73 9.23 21.93
C ASP A 5 11.92 9.17 20.62
N LEU A 6 12.38 8.40 19.62
CA LEU A 6 11.67 8.18 18.37
C LEU A 6 11.15 6.74 18.30
N HIS A 7 9.84 6.57 18.39
CA HIS A 7 9.19 5.27 18.31
C HIS A 7 8.36 5.16 17.05
N TRP A 8 8.63 4.14 16.25
CA TRP A 8 7.88 3.89 15.02
C TRP A 8 7.05 2.62 15.15
N PHE A 9 5.76 2.74 14.90
CA PHE A 9 4.78 1.66 14.88
C PHE A 9 4.36 1.43 13.43
N MET A 10 4.52 0.19 12.96
CA MET A 10 4.16 -0.22 11.61
C MET A 10 3.09 -1.30 11.68
N PRO A 11 2.31 -1.48 10.61
CA PRO A 11 1.43 -2.64 10.51
C PRO A 11 2.24 -3.93 10.63
N VAL A 12 1.77 -4.83 11.46
CA VAL A 12 2.40 -6.14 11.71
C VAL A 12 1.37 -7.26 11.55
N PRO A 13 1.79 -8.51 11.33
CA PRO A 13 0.90 -9.65 11.36
C PRO A 13 0.16 -9.74 12.70
N ARG A 14 -1.01 -10.38 12.68
CA ARG A 14 -1.82 -10.55 13.89
C ARG A 14 -1.05 -11.35 14.94
N PRO A 15 -0.91 -10.86 16.18
CA PRO A 15 -0.25 -11.59 17.25
C PRO A 15 -1.00 -12.89 17.53
N LYS A 16 -0.25 -13.95 17.84
CA LYS A 16 -0.78 -15.31 18.08
C LYS A 16 -1.04 -15.58 19.57
N ALA A 17 -0.39 -14.83 20.45
CA ALA A 17 -0.53 -14.98 21.88
C ALA A 17 -1.98 -14.74 22.31
N ALA A 18 -2.46 -15.50 23.28
CA ALA A 18 -3.81 -15.37 23.84
C ALA A 18 -3.89 -14.21 24.87
N GLU A 19 -2.85 -14.03 25.67
CA GLU A 19 -2.81 -13.04 26.74
C GLU A 19 -2.41 -11.65 26.21
N ALA A 20 -3.07 -10.62 26.71
CA ALA A 20 -2.90 -9.25 26.25
C ALA A 20 -1.46 -8.72 26.39
N ASP A 21 -0.79 -9.01 27.50
CA ASP A 21 0.60 -8.56 27.71
C ASP A 21 1.59 -9.30 26.82
N ARG A 22 1.37 -10.57 26.54
CA ARG A 22 2.17 -11.35 25.59
C ARG A 22 1.95 -10.86 24.16
N GLN A 23 0.72 -10.47 23.79
CA GLN A 23 0.46 -9.85 22.49
C GLN A 23 1.25 -8.56 22.32
N VAL A 24 1.32 -7.72 23.35
CA VAL A 24 2.11 -6.47 23.32
C VAL A 24 3.58 -6.77 23.15
N ALA A 25 4.13 -7.75 23.87
CA ALA A 25 5.54 -8.14 23.74
C ALA A 25 5.84 -8.72 22.34
N GLU A 26 4.97 -9.56 21.79
CA GLU A 26 5.10 -10.13 20.44
C GLU A 26 5.10 -9.02 19.35
N ILE A 27 4.22 -8.02 19.50
CA ILE A 27 4.18 -6.87 18.59
C ILE A 27 5.46 -6.03 18.71
N GLU A 28 5.93 -5.77 19.91
CA GLU A 28 7.16 -5.00 20.14
C GLU A 28 8.38 -5.68 19.52
N GLU A 29 8.51 -7.00 19.68
CA GLU A 29 9.57 -7.81 19.06
C GLU A 29 9.46 -7.77 17.53
N THR A 30 8.26 -7.94 16.98
CA THR A 30 8.03 -7.91 15.52
C THR A 30 8.38 -6.54 14.94
N ILE A 31 7.95 -5.45 15.58
CA ILE A 31 8.31 -4.09 15.16
C ILE A 31 9.84 -3.90 15.23
N GLY A 32 10.49 -4.39 16.30
CA GLY A 32 11.93 -4.33 16.44
C GLY A 32 12.67 -5.02 15.29
N ALA A 33 12.24 -6.21 14.89
CA ALA A 33 12.81 -6.95 13.77
C ALA A 33 12.65 -6.18 12.45
N VAL A 34 11.45 -5.67 12.14
CA VAL A 34 11.18 -4.88 10.93
C VAL A 34 12.02 -3.59 10.92
N LEU A 35 12.19 -2.92 12.06
CA LEU A 35 13.03 -1.73 12.16
C LEU A 35 14.52 -2.05 11.93
N ALA A 36 15.00 -3.20 12.40
CA ALA A 36 16.37 -3.64 12.17
C ALA A 36 16.63 -3.87 10.67
N GLU A 37 15.69 -4.52 9.95
CA GLU A 37 15.76 -4.69 8.50
C GLU A 37 15.76 -3.35 7.77
N ARG A 38 14.89 -2.41 8.15
CA ARG A 38 14.80 -1.08 7.55
C ARG A 38 16.05 -0.22 7.72
N ARG A 39 16.85 -0.45 8.75
CA ARG A 39 18.15 0.25 8.91
C ARG A 39 19.13 -0.09 7.78
N GLY A 40 19.09 -1.33 7.30
CA GLY A 40 19.93 -1.79 6.17
C GLY A 40 19.34 -1.44 4.80
N MET A 41 18.02 -1.28 4.72
CA MET A 41 17.27 -1.01 3.49
C MET A 41 16.27 0.13 3.73
N PRO A 42 16.69 1.40 3.59
CA PRO A 42 15.84 2.55 3.91
C PRO A 42 14.56 2.64 3.07
N LEU A 43 14.50 1.94 1.96
CA LEU A 43 13.34 1.85 1.05
C LEU A 43 12.66 0.48 1.15
N TYR A 44 12.80 -0.15 2.28
CA TYR A 44 12.14 -1.42 2.59
C TYR A 44 10.62 -1.31 2.39
N VAL A 45 10.10 -2.21 1.58
CA VAL A 45 8.66 -2.46 1.46
C VAL A 45 8.33 -3.65 2.36
N ALA A 46 7.42 -3.48 3.30
CA ALA A 46 6.99 -4.58 4.16
C ALA A 46 6.47 -5.74 3.30
N PRO A 47 6.80 -7.00 3.64
CA PRO A 47 6.27 -8.14 2.92
C PRO A 47 4.74 -8.08 2.88
N GLY A 48 4.16 -8.42 1.73
CA GLY A 48 2.72 -8.50 1.54
C GLY A 48 2.10 -9.47 2.54
N GLY A 49 0.87 -9.23 2.95
CA GLY A 49 0.15 -10.08 3.90
C GLY A 49 -0.87 -9.28 4.70
N MET A 50 -1.61 -9.99 5.56
CA MET A 50 -2.55 -9.35 6.50
C MET A 50 -1.78 -8.71 7.67
N ALA A 51 -1.20 -7.53 7.41
CA ALA A 51 -0.62 -6.70 8.44
C ALA A 51 -1.60 -5.59 8.83
N GLY A 52 -1.65 -5.24 10.11
CA GLY A 52 -2.52 -4.18 10.60
C GLY A 52 -2.10 -3.70 11.99
N HIS A 53 -2.82 -2.72 12.50
CA HIS A 53 -2.67 -2.23 13.86
C HIS A 53 -3.76 -2.84 14.73
N PHE A 54 -3.36 -3.66 15.68
CA PHE A 54 -4.25 -4.35 16.62
C PHE A 54 -4.36 -3.58 17.94
N VAL A 55 -5.29 -3.99 18.81
CA VAL A 55 -5.44 -3.41 20.16
C VAL A 55 -4.12 -3.44 20.93
N ALA A 56 -3.33 -4.48 20.77
CA ALA A 56 -2.02 -4.58 21.40
C ALA A 56 -1.02 -3.51 20.89
N THR A 57 -1.09 -3.10 19.61
CA THR A 57 -0.31 -1.95 19.09
C THR A 57 -0.73 -0.65 19.78
N ALA A 58 -2.03 -0.42 19.94
CA ALA A 58 -2.54 0.74 20.63
C ALA A 58 -2.09 0.79 22.11
N ARG A 59 -2.13 -0.36 22.79
CA ARG A 59 -1.62 -0.49 24.16
C ARG A 59 -0.13 -0.23 24.27
N LEU A 60 0.67 -0.75 23.33
CA LEU A 60 2.11 -0.48 23.28
C LEU A 60 2.38 1.02 23.07
N LEU A 61 1.64 1.66 22.16
CA LEU A 61 1.75 3.09 21.91
C LEU A 61 1.39 3.91 23.16
N GLN A 62 0.32 3.55 23.88
CA GLN A 62 -0.05 4.18 25.16
C GLN A 62 1.03 4.01 26.22
N ARG A 63 1.61 2.79 26.36
CA ARG A 63 2.73 2.54 27.28
C ARG A 63 3.93 3.43 26.94
N ARG A 64 4.29 3.57 25.65
CA ARG A 64 5.40 4.45 25.22
C ARG A 64 5.07 5.92 25.44
N ALA A 65 3.82 6.33 25.24
CA ALA A 65 3.37 7.69 25.51
C ALA A 65 3.47 8.07 27.01
N ALA A 66 3.26 7.13 27.90
CA ALA A 66 3.33 7.35 29.35
C ALA A 66 4.76 7.49 29.92
N LEU A 67 5.78 7.10 29.14
CA LEU A 67 7.19 7.26 29.57
C LEU A 67 7.64 8.70 29.36
N THR A 68 8.62 9.16 30.14
CA THR A 68 9.30 10.44 29.90
C THR A 68 10.33 10.31 28.77
N PRO A 69 10.61 11.38 28.01
CA PRO A 69 11.71 11.41 27.06
C PRO A 69 13.05 11.13 27.75
N VAL A 70 13.99 10.50 27.01
CA VAL A 70 15.30 10.10 27.55
C VAL A 70 16.36 11.15 27.25
N GLU A 71 16.43 11.69 26.04
CA GLU A 71 17.47 12.63 25.60
C GLU A 71 16.89 14.00 25.23
N GLY A 72 15.70 14.04 24.61
CA GLY A 72 15.10 15.26 24.10
C GLY A 72 14.05 15.86 25.02
N PRO A 73 13.58 17.08 24.72
CA PRO A 73 12.47 17.69 25.45
C PRO A 73 11.11 17.03 25.10
N LYS A 74 11.05 16.28 24.00
CA LYS A 74 9.86 15.59 23.51
C LYS A 74 10.21 14.26 22.89
N LYS A 75 9.29 13.32 23.00
CA LYS A 75 9.30 12.07 22.25
C LYS A 75 8.35 12.15 21.05
N VAL A 76 8.68 11.42 20.01
CA VAL A 76 7.88 11.34 18.77
C VAL A 76 7.43 9.90 18.58
N LEU A 77 6.13 9.71 18.49
CA LEU A 77 5.49 8.43 18.21
C LEU A 77 4.91 8.49 16.80
N ILE A 78 5.42 7.65 15.89
CA ILE A 78 4.99 7.60 14.50
C ILE A 78 4.15 6.34 14.30
N LEU A 79 2.89 6.49 13.92
CA LEU A 79 2.02 5.39 13.49
C LEU A 79 1.92 5.41 11.97
N GLY A 80 2.63 4.47 11.33
CA GLY A 80 2.63 4.32 9.87
C GLY A 80 1.38 3.60 9.38
N GLU A 81 0.83 4.02 8.24
CA GLU A 81 -0.33 3.39 7.59
C GLU A 81 -1.55 3.33 8.56
N ALA A 82 -1.94 4.49 9.09
CA ALA A 82 -2.99 4.59 10.11
C ALA A 82 -4.37 4.10 9.60
N GLU A 83 -4.58 4.03 8.29
CA GLU A 83 -5.75 3.41 7.66
C GLU A 83 -5.87 1.92 7.99
N ARG A 84 -4.79 1.27 8.41
CA ARG A 84 -4.78 -0.14 8.84
C ARG A 84 -5.11 -0.34 10.33
N LEU A 85 -5.51 0.72 11.03
CA LEU A 85 -6.09 0.63 12.38
C LEU A 85 -7.45 -0.09 12.41
N VAL A 86 -8.06 -0.29 11.25
CA VAL A 86 -9.34 -0.99 11.08
C VAL A 86 -9.14 -2.13 10.08
N PRO A 87 -8.39 -3.19 10.40
CA PRO A 87 -8.15 -4.28 9.47
C PRO A 87 -9.40 -5.13 9.18
N GLN A 88 -10.45 -4.96 9.95
CA GLN A 88 -11.74 -5.64 9.79
C GLN A 88 -12.86 -4.65 10.12
N GLU A 89 -13.78 -4.45 9.20
CA GLU A 89 -14.93 -3.54 9.33
C GLU A 89 -15.79 -3.76 10.58
N ALA A 90 -15.70 -4.94 11.20
CA ALA A 90 -16.52 -5.32 12.34
C ALA A 90 -15.99 -4.88 13.71
N ASN A 91 -14.73 -4.44 13.85
CA ASN A 91 -14.19 -4.14 15.18
C ASN A 91 -13.11 -3.05 15.20
N PRO A 92 -13.49 -1.78 15.43
CA PRO A 92 -12.59 -0.64 15.51
C PRO A 92 -11.86 -0.52 16.87
N GLU A 93 -11.71 -1.62 17.61
CA GLU A 93 -11.14 -1.58 18.98
C GLU A 93 -9.77 -0.92 19.04
N ALA A 94 -8.88 -1.21 18.08
CA ALA A 94 -7.55 -0.63 18.05
C ALA A 94 -7.61 0.89 17.85
N ALA A 95 -8.50 1.36 16.98
CA ALA A 95 -8.69 2.79 16.73
C ALA A 95 -9.30 3.48 17.96
N ASN A 96 -10.34 2.90 18.55
CA ASN A 96 -11.01 3.46 19.73
C ASN A 96 -10.05 3.52 20.93
N ALA A 97 -9.14 2.56 21.08
CA ALA A 97 -8.16 2.58 22.15
C ALA A 97 -7.18 3.77 22.06
N LEU A 98 -6.98 4.36 20.87
CA LEU A 98 -6.11 5.51 20.68
C LEU A 98 -6.81 6.87 20.86
N LEU A 99 -8.14 6.94 20.79
CA LEU A 99 -8.86 8.22 20.78
C LEU A 99 -8.51 9.10 21.99
N LYS A 100 -8.43 8.52 23.18
CA LYS A 100 -8.07 9.28 24.39
C LYS A 100 -6.68 9.90 24.30
N LEU A 101 -5.71 9.16 23.74
CA LEU A 101 -4.35 9.65 23.56
C LEU A 101 -4.27 10.74 22.49
N LEU A 102 -5.12 10.67 21.47
CA LEU A 102 -5.20 11.70 20.42
C LEU A 102 -5.90 12.98 20.92
N GLU A 103 -6.85 12.86 21.84
CA GLU A 103 -7.54 14.00 22.44
C GLU A 103 -6.64 14.76 23.41
N GLU A 104 -5.93 14.03 24.26
CA GLU A 104 -5.12 14.58 25.35
C GLU A 104 -3.71 13.95 25.35
N PRO A 105 -2.86 14.24 24.34
CA PRO A 105 -1.51 13.72 24.32
C PRO A 105 -0.68 14.34 25.46
N PRO A 106 0.23 13.59 26.10
CA PRO A 106 1.16 14.17 27.07
C PRO A 106 1.93 15.35 26.46
N ALA A 107 2.17 16.39 27.26
CA ALA A 107 2.79 17.64 26.79
C ALA A 107 4.18 17.44 26.15
N ASP A 108 4.87 16.38 26.53
CA ASP A 108 6.17 15.96 26.01
C ASP A 108 6.09 14.99 24.81
N THR A 109 4.91 14.75 24.26
CA THR A 109 4.68 13.75 23.21
C THR A 109 4.14 14.40 21.95
N VAL A 110 4.73 14.05 20.81
CA VAL A 110 4.23 14.35 19.47
C VAL A 110 3.77 13.06 18.82
N LEU A 111 2.53 13.03 18.34
CA LEU A 111 1.94 11.91 17.61
C LEU A 111 1.90 12.26 16.12
N CYS A 112 2.54 11.44 15.29
CA CYS A 112 2.51 11.54 13.84
C CYS A 112 1.82 10.29 13.28
N LEU A 113 0.75 10.48 12.51
CA LEU A 113 0.08 9.42 11.78
C LEU A 113 0.38 9.59 10.29
N THR A 114 0.75 8.52 9.60
CA THR A 114 0.84 8.55 8.13
C THR A 114 -0.29 7.72 7.54
N ALA A 115 -0.80 8.16 6.39
CA ALA A 115 -1.82 7.43 5.64
C ALA A 115 -1.60 7.65 4.14
N SER A 116 -1.73 6.60 3.35
CA SER A 116 -1.72 6.68 1.90
C SER A 116 -3.09 7.11 1.37
N ASP A 117 -4.16 6.69 2.03
CA ASP A 117 -5.53 7.08 1.76
C ASP A 117 -6.18 7.63 3.04
N PRO A 118 -6.27 8.98 3.19
CA PRO A 118 -6.87 9.60 4.36
C PRO A 118 -8.35 9.27 4.55
N GLU A 119 -9.08 8.91 3.48
CA GLU A 119 -10.51 8.58 3.57
C GLU A 119 -10.77 7.23 4.25
N LEU A 120 -9.78 6.33 4.24
CA LEU A 120 -9.82 5.06 4.95
C LEU A 120 -9.50 5.20 6.45
N VAL A 121 -8.95 6.34 6.88
CA VAL A 121 -8.74 6.63 8.30
C VAL A 121 -10.07 7.02 8.94
N LEU A 122 -10.38 6.42 10.09
CA LEU A 122 -11.64 6.69 10.79
C LEU A 122 -11.89 8.20 10.97
N PRO A 123 -13.11 8.68 10.71
CA PRO A 123 -13.46 10.09 10.90
C PRO A 123 -13.17 10.60 12.32
N THR A 124 -13.32 9.74 13.34
CA THR A 124 -13.03 10.03 14.74
C THR A 124 -11.55 10.31 15.01
N ILE A 125 -10.64 9.70 14.25
CA ILE A 125 -9.20 9.95 14.30
C ILE A 125 -8.87 11.22 13.50
N ARG A 126 -9.40 11.35 12.29
CA ARG A 126 -9.17 12.53 11.44
C ARG A 126 -9.60 13.84 12.12
N SER A 127 -10.71 13.83 12.83
CA SER A 127 -11.21 15.03 13.53
C SER A 127 -10.31 15.51 14.68
N ARG A 128 -9.37 14.66 15.13
CA ARG A 128 -8.43 14.93 16.24
C ARG A 128 -6.99 15.12 15.76
N THR A 129 -6.79 15.22 14.47
CA THR A 129 -5.47 15.35 13.85
C THR A 129 -5.41 16.55 12.91
N VAL A 130 -4.23 17.15 12.79
CA VAL A 130 -3.96 18.17 11.79
C VAL A 130 -3.42 17.50 10.55
N THR A 131 -4.12 17.63 9.43
CA THR A 131 -3.71 17.02 8.17
C THR A 131 -2.62 17.83 7.49
N VAL A 132 -1.48 17.18 7.24
CA VAL A 132 -0.38 17.72 6.44
C VAL A 132 -0.29 16.89 5.16
N ARG A 133 -0.49 17.53 4.02
CA ARG A 133 -0.37 16.86 2.72
C ARG A 133 1.09 16.84 2.26
N VAL A 134 1.63 15.63 2.06
CA VAL A 134 2.95 15.43 1.45
C VAL A 134 2.74 15.23 -0.05
N GLY A 135 3.24 16.18 -0.85
CA GLY A 135 3.14 16.15 -2.31
C GLY A 135 4.08 15.12 -2.94
N ARG A 136 3.87 14.86 -4.22
CA ARG A 136 4.78 14.05 -5.04
C ARG A 136 6.04 14.84 -5.34
N LEU A 137 7.17 14.15 -5.44
CA LEU A 137 8.45 14.78 -5.79
C LEU A 137 8.48 15.12 -7.29
N PRO A 138 9.15 16.21 -7.67
CA PRO A 138 9.46 16.49 -9.06
C PRO A 138 10.33 15.38 -9.67
N ASP A 139 10.15 15.11 -10.96
CA ASP A 139 10.90 14.07 -11.68
C ASP A 139 12.41 14.20 -11.52
N ARG A 140 12.93 15.44 -11.51
CA ARG A 140 14.35 15.72 -11.29
C ARG A 140 14.88 15.19 -9.96
N GLU A 141 14.12 15.35 -8.87
CA GLU A 141 14.52 14.90 -7.55
C GLU A 141 14.47 13.37 -7.45
N VAL A 142 13.48 12.73 -8.11
CA VAL A 142 13.40 11.28 -8.25
C VAL A 142 14.56 10.73 -9.04
N GLU A 143 14.94 11.39 -10.16
CA GLU A 143 16.08 11.02 -11.00
C GLU A 143 17.39 11.08 -10.22
N GLU A 144 17.64 12.19 -9.54
CA GLU A 144 18.85 12.41 -8.73
C GLU A 144 18.98 11.35 -7.63
N PHE A 145 17.88 11.07 -6.94
CA PHE A 145 17.86 10.03 -5.92
C PHE A 145 18.15 8.63 -6.49
N LEU A 146 17.51 8.26 -7.60
CA LEU A 146 17.67 6.93 -8.22
C LEU A 146 19.09 6.74 -8.79
N ALA A 147 19.68 7.79 -9.37
CA ALA A 147 21.05 7.74 -9.85
C ALA A 147 22.06 7.46 -8.74
N GLY A 148 21.81 7.96 -7.53
CA GLY A 148 22.65 7.70 -6.34
C GLY A 148 22.38 6.38 -5.64
N ALA A 149 21.12 5.93 -5.61
CA ALA A 149 20.66 4.79 -4.83
C ALA A 149 20.83 3.44 -5.56
N LEU A 150 20.70 3.41 -6.89
CA LEU A 150 20.74 2.18 -7.67
C LEU A 150 22.18 1.75 -7.99
N LYS A 151 22.53 0.51 -7.67
CA LYS A 151 23.82 -0.09 -8.02
C LYS A 151 23.60 -1.46 -8.65
N PRO A 152 24.15 -1.75 -9.85
CA PRO A 152 24.91 -0.82 -10.70
C PRO A 152 24.05 0.32 -11.25
N ALA A 153 24.71 1.44 -11.63
CA ALA A 153 24.01 2.60 -12.18
C ALA A 153 23.18 2.20 -13.42
N PRO A 154 21.90 2.54 -13.49
CA PRO A 154 21.05 2.22 -14.63
C PRO A 154 21.46 3.03 -15.85
N THR A 155 21.16 2.52 -17.06
CA THR A 155 21.29 3.32 -18.28
C THR A 155 20.31 4.51 -18.24
N ALA A 156 20.61 5.58 -18.98
CA ALA A 156 19.74 6.77 -19.04
C ALA A 156 18.29 6.42 -19.44
N ALA A 157 18.12 5.47 -20.37
CA ALA A 157 16.79 5.02 -20.80
C ALA A 157 16.02 4.31 -19.68
N VAL A 158 16.69 3.44 -18.93
CA VAL A 158 16.09 2.72 -17.76
C VAL A 158 15.77 3.69 -16.64
N LEU A 159 16.67 4.65 -16.37
CA LEU A 159 16.46 5.67 -15.35
C LEU A 159 15.24 6.53 -15.69
N ALA A 160 15.16 7.06 -16.92
CA ALA A 160 14.02 7.85 -17.37
C ALA A 160 12.70 7.08 -17.33
N ALA A 161 12.70 5.78 -17.66
CA ALA A 161 11.52 4.93 -17.56
C ALA A 161 11.06 4.78 -16.10
N ARG A 162 12.00 4.54 -15.16
CA ARG A 162 11.69 4.43 -13.73
C ARG A 162 11.18 5.72 -13.12
N VAL A 163 11.75 6.87 -13.50
CA VAL A 163 11.29 8.20 -13.06
C VAL A 163 9.84 8.43 -13.47
N ARG A 164 9.53 8.17 -14.75
CA ARG A 164 8.14 8.29 -15.24
C ARG A 164 7.18 7.33 -14.51
N GLN A 165 7.59 6.07 -14.31
CA GLN A 165 6.78 5.08 -13.59
C GLN A 165 6.57 5.47 -12.12
N ALA A 166 7.57 6.09 -11.50
CA ALA A 166 7.49 6.55 -10.12
C ALA A 166 6.42 7.62 -9.91
N ALA A 167 6.13 8.43 -10.94
CA ALA A 167 5.20 9.55 -10.87
C ALA A 167 5.38 10.39 -9.60
N GLY A 168 6.64 10.68 -9.22
CA GLY A 168 7.01 11.43 -8.02
C GLY A 168 7.03 10.63 -6.71
N CYS A 169 6.92 9.30 -6.75
CA CYS A 169 7.01 8.43 -5.59
C CYS A 169 8.27 7.55 -5.66
N ILE A 170 9.28 7.83 -4.84
CA ILE A 170 10.55 7.07 -4.83
C ILE A 170 10.33 5.58 -4.55
N GLY A 171 9.41 5.24 -3.64
CA GLY A 171 9.08 3.85 -3.34
C GLY A 171 8.61 3.06 -4.56
N ALA A 172 7.78 3.67 -5.41
CA ALA A 172 7.31 3.06 -6.65
C ALA A 172 8.44 2.88 -7.68
N ALA A 173 9.43 3.80 -7.69
CA ALA A 173 10.57 3.71 -8.59
C ALA A 173 11.54 2.56 -8.24
N ILE A 174 11.64 2.23 -6.97
CA ILE A 174 12.57 1.21 -6.45
C ILE A 174 11.92 -0.16 -6.35
N GLY A 175 10.64 -0.20 -6.04
CA GLY A 175 9.83 -1.43 -5.92
C GLY A 175 9.61 -2.19 -7.23
N ALA A 176 10.36 -1.90 -8.29
CA ALA A 176 10.34 -2.65 -9.55
C ALA A 176 10.98 -4.05 -9.44
N ASP A 177 10.87 -4.69 -8.29
CA ASP A 177 11.42 -6.00 -8.00
C ASP A 177 10.55 -7.17 -8.53
N ALA A 178 10.99 -8.39 -8.32
CA ALA A 178 10.37 -9.60 -8.87
C ALA A 178 8.86 -9.73 -8.51
N ALA A 179 8.43 -9.23 -7.35
CA ALA A 179 7.02 -9.23 -6.94
C ALA A 179 6.17 -8.30 -7.82
N ASP A 180 6.67 -7.11 -8.12
CA ASP A 180 6.00 -6.15 -9.02
C ASP A 180 5.99 -6.66 -10.46
N ALA A 181 7.06 -7.35 -10.90
CA ALA A 181 7.09 -7.98 -12.21
C ALA A 181 6.03 -9.08 -12.33
N LYS A 182 5.83 -9.89 -11.28
CA LYS A 182 4.77 -10.90 -11.20
C LYS A 182 3.38 -10.26 -11.21
N ALA A 183 3.18 -9.20 -10.44
CA ALA A 183 1.90 -8.49 -10.39
C ALA A 183 1.56 -7.85 -11.75
N ARG A 184 2.53 -7.23 -12.41
CA ARG A 184 2.36 -6.68 -13.77
C ARG A 184 2.06 -7.76 -14.81
N GLN A 185 2.76 -8.90 -14.77
CA GLN A 185 2.47 -10.00 -15.68
C GLN A 185 1.06 -10.54 -15.47
N TRP A 186 0.65 -10.69 -14.21
CA TRP A 186 -0.73 -11.10 -13.88
C TRP A 186 -1.76 -10.10 -14.42
N ALA A 187 -1.52 -8.80 -14.30
CA ALA A 187 -2.40 -7.77 -14.84
C ALA A 187 -2.53 -7.86 -16.36
N VAL A 188 -1.42 -8.09 -17.07
CA VAL A 188 -1.41 -8.34 -18.52
C VAL A 188 -2.21 -9.57 -18.88
N ASP A 189 -2.06 -10.66 -18.14
CA ASP A 189 -2.78 -11.92 -18.38
C ASP A 189 -4.29 -11.74 -18.17
N VAL A 190 -4.71 -11.01 -17.12
CA VAL A 190 -6.12 -10.69 -16.86
C VAL A 190 -6.70 -9.83 -17.98
N LEU A 191 -6.02 -8.75 -18.39
CA LEU A 191 -6.50 -7.88 -19.46
C LEU A 191 -6.60 -8.62 -20.79
N ASN A 192 -5.61 -9.45 -21.13
CA ASN A 192 -5.69 -10.30 -22.32
C ASN A 192 -6.89 -11.26 -22.24
N ALA A 193 -7.12 -11.91 -21.10
CA ALA A 193 -8.24 -12.82 -20.91
C ALA A 193 -9.60 -12.08 -21.05
N VAL A 194 -9.70 -10.84 -20.56
CA VAL A 194 -10.88 -9.99 -20.73
C VAL A 194 -11.16 -9.73 -22.21
N LEU A 195 -10.12 -9.38 -22.98
CA LEU A 195 -10.24 -9.08 -24.40
C LEU A 195 -10.47 -10.35 -25.27
N MET A 196 -9.98 -11.50 -24.85
CA MET A 196 -10.13 -12.78 -25.58
C MET A 196 -11.50 -13.44 -25.39
N GLY A 197 -12.28 -13.05 -24.37
CA GLY A 197 -13.65 -13.51 -24.18
C GLY A 197 -13.89 -14.42 -22.96
N ALA A 198 -15.10 -14.96 -22.86
CA ALA A 198 -15.59 -15.62 -21.64
C ALA A 198 -14.76 -16.85 -21.22
N THR A 199 -14.34 -17.69 -22.16
CA THR A 199 -13.54 -18.89 -21.85
C THR A 199 -12.20 -18.54 -21.26
N ALA A 200 -11.47 -17.57 -21.85
CA ALA A 200 -10.18 -17.13 -21.35
C ALA A 200 -10.30 -16.50 -19.97
N ARG A 201 -11.35 -15.71 -19.71
CA ARG A 201 -11.65 -15.15 -18.37
C ARG A 201 -11.87 -16.25 -17.33
N ALA A 202 -12.66 -17.28 -17.68
CA ALA A 202 -12.91 -18.39 -16.76
C ALA A 202 -11.61 -19.15 -16.42
N GLU A 203 -10.77 -19.43 -17.42
CA GLU A 203 -9.46 -20.06 -17.20
C GLU A 203 -8.54 -19.22 -16.31
N GLN A 204 -8.46 -17.90 -16.56
CA GLN A 204 -7.65 -17.00 -15.75
C GLN A 204 -8.18 -16.92 -14.31
N THR A 205 -9.49 -16.91 -14.12
CA THR A 205 -10.13 -16.97 -12.80
C THR A 205 -9.78 -18.26 -12.05
N LEU A 206 -9.78 -19.41 -12.72
CA LEU A 206 -9.46 -20.70 -12.11
C LEU A 206 -7.96 -20.81 -11.69
N ARG A 207 -7.07 -20.07 -12.36
CA ARG A 207 -5.65 -19.99 -11.96
C ARG A 207 -5.45 -19.18 -10.69
N GLN A 208 -6.40 -18.30 -10.34
CA GLN A 208 -6.34 -17.53 -9.09
C GLN A 208 -6.62 -18.45 -7.91
N ALA A 209 -5.66 -18.55 -6.98
CA ALA A 209 -5.87 -19.33 -5.77
C ALA A 209 -6.98 -18.70 -4.89
N PRO A 210 -7.94 -19.50 -4.40
CA PRO A 210 -9.07 -18.98 -3.62
C PRO A 210 -8.64 -18.38 -2.26
N TRP A 211 -7.45 -18.74 -1.79
CA TRP A 211 -6.89 -18.32 -0.50
C TRP A 211 -5.49 -17.71 -0.63
N SER A 212 -5.19 -17.09 -1.77
CA SER A 212 -3.92 -16.38 -1.92
C SER A 212 -3.78 -15.29 -0.84
N ALA A 213 -2.53 -15.04 -0.43
CA ALA A 213 -2.24 -13.98 0.51
C ALA A 213 -2.87 -12.67 0.03
N ARG A 214 -3.72 -12.05 0.84
CA ARG A 214 -4.51 -10.87 0.44
C ARG A 214 -3.62 -9.73 -0.06
N GLY A 215 -2.41 -9.58 0.51
CA GLY A 215 -1.44 -8.58 0.07
C GLY A 215 -0.99 -8.76 -1.37
N ASP A 216 -0.74 -9.99 -1.81
CA ASP A 216 -0.36 -10.28 -3.20
C ASP A 216 -1.49 -9.97 -4.16
N PHE A 217 -2.74 -10.29 -3.78
CA PHE A 217 -3.88 -10.02 -4.63
C PHE A 217 -4.19 -8.53 -4.77
N THR A 218 -4.06 -7.75 -3.69
CA THR A 218 -4.20 -6.28 -3.77
C THR A 218 -3.10 -5.65 -4.62
N ALA A 219 -1.84 -6.10 -4.50
CA ALA A 219 -0.75 -5.64 -5.37
C ALA A 219 -0.99 -5.97 -6.85
N MET A 220 -1.60 -7.13 -7.13
CA MET A 220 -2.02 -7.49 -8.49
C MET A 220 -3.12 -6.57 -9.03
N LEU A 221 -4.10 -6.18 -8.20
CA LEU A 221 -5.14 -5.23 -8.57
C LEU A 221 -4.58 -3.81 -8.76
N ASP A 222 -3.60 -3.40 -7.96
CA ASP A 222 -2.87 -2.13 -8.14
C ASP A 222 -2.16 -2.12 -9.50
N ALA A 223 -1.44 -3.18 -9.85
CA ALA A 223 -0.77 -3.31 -11.15
C ALA A 223 -1.77 -3.31 -12.33
N LEU A 224 -2.98 -3.85 -12.12
CA LEU A 224 -4.06 -3.82 -13.11
C LEU A 224 -4.59 -2.39 -13.32
N ALA A 225 -4.80 -1.64 -12.23
CA ALA A 225 -5.21 -0.24 -12.29
C ALA A 225 -4.15 0.63 -12.99
N ASP A 226 -2.87 0.42 -12.66
CA ASP A 226 -1.75 1.13 -13.30
C ASP A 226 -1.69 0.86 -14.80
N SER A 227 -1.91 -0.39 -15.23
CA SER A 227 -1.92 -0.78 -16.64
C SER A 227 -3.07 -0.10 -17.42
N LEU A 228 -4.25 0.02 -16.82
CA LEU A 228 -5.39 0.74 -17.41
C LEU A 228 -5.17 2.25 -17.43
N HIS A 229 -4.55 2.80 -16.40
CA HIS A 229 -4.19 4.21 -16.34
C HIS A 229 -3.16 4.57 -17.43
N GLU A 230 -2.15 3.74 -17.62
CA GLU A 230 -1.16 3.92 -18.69
C GLU A 230 -1.80 3.83 -20.08
N ALA A 231 -2.72 2.87 -20.29
CA ALA A 231 -3.48 2.78 -21.52
C ALA A 231 -4.35 4.03 -21.77
N THR A 232 -4.94 4.61 -20.71
CA THR A 232 -5.71 5.86 -20.78
C THR A 232 -4.83 7.02 -21.23
N ARG A 233 -3.67 7.20 -20.63
CA ARG A 233 -2.70 8.26 -21.01
C ARG A 233 -2.25 8.10 -22.46
N SER A 234 -1.97 6.86 -22.88
CA SER A 234 -1.59 6.56 -24.27
C SER A 234 -2.74 6.88 -25.24
N ALA A 235 -4.00 6.58 -24.89
CA ALA A 235 -5.16 6.92 -25.69
C ALA A 235 -5.43 8.44 -25.79
N LEU A 236 -4.95 9.23 -24.83
CA LEU A 236 -4.98 10.70 -24.83
C LEU A 236 -3.80 11.34 -25.58
N GLY A 237 -2.90 10.53 -26.17
CA GLY A 237 -1.78 11.01 -26.97
C GLY A 237 -0.51 11.28 -26.17
N GLU A 238 -0.45 10.93 -24.89
CA GLU A 238 0.80 10.95 -24.14
C GLU A 238 1.68 9.76 -24.56
N SER A 239 3.00 10.01 -24.69
CA SER A 239 3.95 8.94 -25.04
C SER A 239 3.91 7.82 -24.00
N PRO A 240 3.69 6.56 -24.38
CA PRO A 240 3.68 5.45 -23.44
C PRO A 240 5.03 5.33 -22.74
N VAL A 241 4.98 5.03 -21.45
CA VAL A 241 6.18 4.82 -20.60
C VAL A 241 6.93 3.55 -21.01
N ALA A 242 6.20 2.57 -21.49
CA ALA A 242 6.71 1.33 -22.11
C ALA A 242 5.77 0.94 -23.27
N ALA A 243 6.17 -0.01 -24.10
CA ALA A 243 5.21 -0.62 -25.03
C ALA A 243 4.03 -1.13 -24.21
N GLY A 244 2.85 -0.55 -24.46
CA GLY A 244 1.66 -0.78 -23.62
C GLY A 244 1.46 -2.27 -23.37
N PRO A 245 1.18 -2.68 -22.14
CA PRO A 245 1.23 -4.09 -21.71
C PRO A 245 0.27 -4.99 -22.50
N VAL A 246 -0.79 -4.41 -23.10
CA VAL A 246 -1.81 -5.18 -23.84
C VAL A 246 -2.12 -4.50 -25.17
N GLN A 247 -1.83 -5.20 -26.25
CA GLN A 247 -2.17 -4.72 -27.61
C GLN A 247 -3.67 -4.50 -27.74
N GLY A 248 -4.05 -3.28 -28.16
CA GLY A 248 -5.42 -2.91 -28.44
C GLY A 248 -6.16 -2.16 -27.34
N LEU A 249 -5.64 -2.12 -26.11
CA LEU A 249 -6.25 -1.30 -25.04
C LEU A 249 -6.21 0.19 -25.37
N ASN A 250 -5.09 0.67 -25.91
CA ASN A 250 -4.93 2.08 -26.31
C ASN A 250 -5.87 2.53 -27.46
N ARG A 251 -6.55 1.58 -28.10
CA ARG A 251 -7.58 1.87 -29.13
C ARG A 251 -8.98 2.02 -28.51
N ARG A 252 -9.14 1.74 -27.23
CA ARG A 252 -10.41 1.90 -26.52
C ARG A 252 -10.62 3.37 -26.17
N PRO A 253 -11.89 3.83 -26.12
CA PRO A 253 -12.19 5.19 -25.70
C PRO A 253 -11.62 5.48 -24.31
N PRO A 254 -11.01 6.66 -24.08
CA PRO A 254 -10.49 7.02 -22.75
C PRO A 254 -11.53 6.90 -21.63
N ALA A 255 -12.78 7.23 -21.92
CA ALA A 255 -13.88 7.09 -20.96
C ALA A 255 -14.11 5.63 -20.51
N ALA A 256 -14.01 4.67 -21.44
CA ALA A 256 -14.12 3.24 -21.11
C ALA A 256 -12.94 2.76 -20.25
N LEU A 257 -11.74 3.22 -20.55
CA LEU A 257 -10.53 2.89 -19.77
C LEU A 257 -10.61 3.48 -18.35
N LEU A 258 -11.09 4.72 -18.19
CA LEU A 258 -11.32 5.32 -16.88
C LEU A 258 -12.36 4.55 -16.07
N GLN A 259 -13.49 4.20 -16.69
CA GLN A 259 -14.53 3.40 -16.05
C GLN A 259 -14.00 2.01 -15.65
N ALA A 260 -13.19 1.38 -16.49
CA ALA A 260 -12.51 0.13 -16.16
C ALA A 260 -11.59 0.28 -14.95
N THR A 261 -10.83 1.38 -14.87
CA THR A 261 -9.97 1.69 -13.72
C THR A 261 -10.79 1.84 -12.44
N GLU A 262 -11.93 2.54 -12.48
CA GLU A 262 -12.85 2.68 -11.34
C GLU A 262 -13.32 1.30 -10.84
N ARG A 263 -13.70 0.38 -11.75
CA ARG A 263 -14.09 -0.99 -11.37
C ARG A 263 -12.98 -1.77 -10.69
N VAL A 264 -11.74 -1.58 -11.12
CA VAL A 264 -10.57 -2.22 -10.47
C VAL A 264 -10.36 -1.64 -9.07
N LEU A 265 -10.48 -0.31 -8.90
CA LEU A 265 -10.33 0.34 -7.59
C LEU A 265 -11.44 -0.07 -6.61
N GLU A 266 -12.70 -0.19 -7.09
CA GLU A 266 -13.79 -0.76 -6.30
C GLU A 266 -13.49 -2.20 -5.84
N ALA A 267 -13.02 -3.05 -6.76
CA ALA A 267 -12.65 -4.42 -6.45
C ALA A 267 -11.47 -4.47 -5.47
N ARG A 268 -10.50 -3.55 -5.59
CA ARG A 268 -9.38 -3.42 -4.66
C ARG A 268 -9.84 -3.07 -3.24
N ALA A 269 -10.79 -2.15 -3.11
CA ALA A 269 -11.36 -1.80 -1.81
C ALA A 269 -12.05 -3.01 -1.17
N VAL A 270 -12.84 -3.76 -1.95
CA VAL A 270 -13.50 -5.00 -1.50
C VAL A 270 -12.49 -6.09 -1.13
N ALA A 271 -11.37 -6.19 -1.85
CA ALA A 271 -10.30 -7.18 -1.59
C ALA A 271 -9.61 -7.00 -0.24
N GLN A 272 -9.71 -5.83 0.39
CA GLN A 272 -9.21 -5.60 1.74
C GLN A 272 -10.06 -6.31 2.81
N GLY A 273 -11.31 -6.63 2.49
CA GLY A 273 -12.23 -7.38 3.33
C GLY A 273 -12.02 -8.91 3.29
N ASN A 274 -12.95 -9.66 3.92
CA ASN A 274 -12.90 -11.13 3.94
C ASN A 274 -13.60 -11.74 2.71
N VAL A 275 -13.13 -11.42 1.51
CA VAL A 275 -13.74 -11.87 0.24
C VAL A 275 -12.85 -12.93 -0.42
N ASN A 276 -13.48 -13.89 -1.10
CA ASN A 276 -12.77 -14.87 -1.90
C ASN A 276 -12.17 -14.20 -3.16
N PRO A 277 -10.83 -14.17 -3.32
CA PRO A 277 -10.17 -13.50 -4.45
C PRO A 277 -10.58 -14.06 -5.82
N GLN A 278 -10.90 -15.35 -5.90
CA GLN A 278 -11.31 -15.99 -7.14
C GLN A 278 -12.69 -15.51 -7.58
N LEU A 279 -13.67 -15.41 -6.66
CA LEU A 279 -15.00 -14.89 -6.96
C LEU A 279 -14.96 -13.40 -7.30
N LEU A 280 -14.13 -12.63 -6.60
CA LEU A 280 -13.95 -11.22 -6.88
C LEU A 280 -13.34 -11.00 -8.26
N LEU A 281 -12.32 -11.80 -8.65
CA LEU A 281 -11.74 -11.74 -9.99
C LEU A 281 -12.75 -12.12 -11.10
N ALA A 282 -13.60 -13.13 -10.85
CA ALA A 282 -14.65 -13.50 -11.81
C ALA A 282 -15.61 -12.33 -12.05
N SER A 283 -16.11 -11.73 -10.98
CA SER A 283 -17.04 -10.58 -11.06
C SER A 283 -16.37 -9.37 -11.73
N LEU A 284 -15.12 -9.07 -11.37
CA LEU A 284 -14.33 -8.00 -11.97
C LEU A 284 -14.10 -8.25 -13.48
N GLY A 285 -13.71 -9.47 -13.85
CA GLY A 285 -13.49 -9.85 -15.25
C GLY A 285 -14.73 -9.65 -16.12
N ASP A 286 -15.92 -9.98 -15.59
CA ASP A 286 -17.17 -9.75 -16.29
C ASP A 286 -17.55 -8.26 -16.35
N ALA A 287 -17.26 -7.49 -15.32
CA ALA A 287 -17.44 -6.04 -15.33
C ALA A 287 -16.52 -5.37 -16.36
N LEU A 288 -15.25 -5.72 -16.39
CA LEU A 288 -14.29 -5.20 -17.36
C LEU A 288 -14.66 -5.56 -18.80
N ALA A 289 -15.15 -6.79 -19.06
CA ALA A 289 -15.56 -7.21 -20.39
C ALA A 289 -16.81 -6.46 -20.93
N ARG A 290 -17.63 -5.91 -20.05
CA ARG A 290 -18.76 -5.03 -20.45
C ARG A 290 -18.32 -3.59 -20.69
N THR A 291 -17.22 -3.17 -20.09
CA THR A 291 -16.71 -1.80 -20.14
C THR A 291 -15.71 -1.60 -21.29
N LEU A 292 -14.85 -2.59 -21.51
CA LEU A 292 -13.79 -2.60 -22.54
C LEU A 292 -14.29 -3.25 -23.84
#